data_4345c051570f0d5fad62c3047bc040b3
#
_entry.id   4345c051570f0d5fad62c3047bc040b3
#
_cell.length_a   1.000
_cell.length_b   1.000
_cell.length_c   1.000
_cell.angle_alpha   90.00
_cell.angle_beta   90.00
_cell.angle_gamma   90.00
#
_symmetry.space_group_name_H-M   'P 1'
#
loop_
_entity.id
_entity.type
_entity.pdbx_description
1 polymer ?
#
loop_
_entity_poly.entity_id
_entity_poly.type
_entity_poly.pdbx_seq_one_letter_code
_entity_poly.pdbx_strand_id
1 'polypeptide(L)'
;MSIQVPKANGGYETQTYTTGGKEQGMLTDTKAGFNSYFVTDTPSLNKDTKQTYLTIRGSDKASIATLNDWIGNDANFALTNSYIPQAKLANQVLVSKIKALNEQAPNAKLNVTGHSLGTMVAAQAVAKLYHDDPKAFETIGEVVLFDGADVTQSLKNMGMTDKEIKAAGKKVTYYVNPFDLVSMLNRTTPYEEQFGTVHVIVPLNFNTTFETKNSSHDFGEFQINAQGLPMVATKDFHPEMLEAGTNLAKLIQNTIIKAEGMLGVISAETIIAALSKGITGLIELGLPTDQAK
;
A
#
# COMPACT_ATOMS: atom_id res chain seq x y z
N MET A 1 -13.02 -6.70 17.61
CA MET A 1 -12.07 -7.57 16.90
C MET A 1 -10.99 -7.99 17.89
N SER A 2 -10.65 -9.27 17.94
CA SER A 2 -9.58 -9.77 18.81
C SER A 2 -8.48 -10.37 17.93
N ILE A 3 -7.24 -10.03 18.23
CA ILE A 3 -6.06 -10.54 17.53
C ILE A 3 -5.08 -11.16 18.52
N GLN A 4 -4.28 -12.10 18.05
CA GLN A 4 -3.18 -12.69 18.80
C GLN A 4 -1.91 -11.88 18.51
N VAL A 5 -1.31 -11.34 19.57
CA VAL A 5 -0.08 -10.54 19.48
C VAL A 5 1.06 -11.31 20.13
N PRO A 6 2.22 -11.48 19.45
CA PRO A 6 3.36 -12.15 20.02
C PRO A 6 3.91 -11.36 21.21
N LYS A 7 4.31 -12.07 22.27
CA LYS A 7 4.96 -11.50 23.47
C LYS A 7 6.48 -11.54 23.33
N ALA A 8 7.16 -10.55 23.89
CA ALA A 8 8.63 -10.49 23.93
C ALA A 8 9.29 -11.70 24.61
N ASN A 9 8.56 -12.35 25.54
CA ASN A 9 9.00 -13.54 26.29
C ASN A 9 8.54 -14.87 25.68
N GLY A 10 8.02 -14.84 24.45
CA GLY A 10 7.42 -15.98 23.76
C GLY A 10 5.94 -16.18 24.09
N GLY A 11 5.25 -16.91 23.21
CA GLY A 11 3.80 -17.09 23.27
C GLY A 11 3.03 -15.90 22.71
N TYR A 12 1.69 -15.92 22.88
CA TYR A 12 0.79 -14.93 22.35
C TYR A 12 -0.14 -14.38 23.44
N GLU A 13 -0.61 -13.16 23.26
CA GLU A 13 -1.70 -12.60 24.05
C GLU A 13 -2.83 -12.15 23.13
N THR A 14 -4.06 -12.22 23.63
CA THR A 14 -5.22 -11.73 22.90
C THR A 14 -5.40 -10.26 23.21
N GLN A 15 -5.32 -9.41 22.18
CA GLN A 15 -5.69 -8.01 22.26
C GLN A 15 -7.05 -7.79 21.58
N THR A 16 -7.95 -7.09 22.22
CA THR A 16 -9.27 -6.78 21.69
C THR A 16 -9.36 -5.32 21.29
N TYR A 17 -9.73 -5.09 20.04
CA TYR A 17 -9.96 -3.75 19.50
C TYR A 17 -11.43 -3.56 19.18
N THR A 18 -11.94 -2.38 19.48
CA THR A 18 -13.33 -2.02 19.22
C THR A 18 -13.41 -1.08 18.04
N THR A 19 -14.34 -1.36 17.11
CA THR A 19 -14.65 -0.43 16.02
C THR A 19 -15.51 0.70 16.55
N GLY A 20 -15.12 1.95 16.36
CA GLY A 20 -15.90 3.14 16.74
C GLY A 20 -17.23 3.21 15.96
N GLY A 21 -18.32 2.86 16.61
CA GLY A 21 -19.55 2.36 15.99
C GLY A 21 -20.47 3.33 15.26
N LYS A 22 -20.25 4.64 15.16
CA LYS A 22 -21.24 5.57 14.56
C LYS A 22 -20.73 6.53 13.49
N GLU A 23 -19.48 6.42 13.07
CA GLU A 23 -18.88 7.34 12.09
C GLU A 23 -18.80 6.73 10.68
N GLN A 24 -19.73 5.83 10.34
CA GLN A 24 -19.72 5.10 9.05
C GLN A 24 -19.70 6.02 7.83
N GLY A 25 -20.39 7.17 7.88
CA GLY A 25 -20.47 8.09 6.74
C GLY A 25 -19.13 8.75 6.34
N MET A 26 -18.17 8.88 7.28
CA MET A 26 -16.84 9.43 6.98
C MET A 26 -15.84 8.34 6.60
N LEU A 27 -15.95 7.16 7.20
CA LEU A 27 -15.04 6.03 6.99
C LEU A 27 -15.29 5.27 5.69
N THR A 28 -16.47 5.46 5.09
CA THR A 28 -16.89 4.71 3.90
C THR A 28 -17.59 5.62 2.90
N ASP A 29 -17.10 5.63 1.66
CA ASP A 29 -17.76 6.24 0.50
C ASP A 29 -17.83 5.21 -0.63
N THR A 30 -19.00 4.60 -0.79
CA THR A 30 -19.24 3.55 -1.79
C THR A 30 -19.16 4.06 -3.24
N LYS A 31 -19.45 5.35 -3.47
CA LYS A 31 -19.36 5.95 -4.81
C LYS A 31 -17.91 6.17 -5.22
N ALA A 32 -17.06 6.56 -4.27
CA ALA A 32 -15.63 6.74 -4.48
C ALA A 32 -14.84 5.43 -4.35
N GLY A 33 -15.48 4.31 -3.95
CA GLY A 33 -14.78 3.06 -3.66
C GLY A 33 -13.88 3.13 -2.42
N PHE A 34 -14.10 4.13 -1.55
CA PHE A 34 -13.32 4.30 -0.32
C PHE A 34 -13.96 3.54 0.83
N ASN A 35 -13.16 2.70 1.49
CA ASN A 35 -13.60 1.95 2.66
C ASN A 35 -12.46 1.86 3.69
N SER A 36 -12.74 2.28 4.93
CA SER A 36 -11.78 2.25 6.02
C SER A 36 -12.43 1.87 7.33
N TYR A 37 -11.61 1.46 8.29
CA TYR A 37 -12.04 1.07 9.63
C TYR A 37 -11.17 1.79 10.65
N PHE A 38 -11.80 2.42 11.63
CA PHE A 38 -11.11 2.99 12.79
C PHE A 38 -11.31 2.09 13.99
N VAL A 39 -10.22 1.63 14.58
CA VAL A 39 -10.26 0.73 15.75
C VAL A 39 -9.40 1.28 16.89
N THR A 40 -9.81 1.02 18.11
CA THR A 40 -9.16 1.51 19.32
C THR A 40 -8.94 0.37 20.32
N ASP A 41 -7.93 0.49 21.17
CA ASP A 41 -7.64 -0.45 22.26
C ASP A 41 -8.60 -0.28 23.47
N THR A 42 -9.51 0.70 23.42
CA THR A 42 -10.57 0.94 24.39
C THR A 42 -11.95 0.92 23.71
N PRO A 43 -13.05 0.63 24.43
CA PRO A 43 -14.40 0.60 23.82
C PRO A 43 -14.85 1.93 23.19
N SER A 44 -14.31 3.04 23.67
CA SER A 44 -14.51 4.40 23.13
C SER A 44 -13.24 5.20 23.40
N LEU A 45 -13.00 6.25 22.62
CA LEU A 45 -11.89 7.16 22.87
C LEU A 45 -12.02 7.80 24.27
N ASN A 46 -10.96 7.69 25.04
CA ASN A 46 -10.82 8.29 26.36
C ASN A 46 -9.34 8.45 26.73
N LYS A 47 -9.05 9.03 27.89
CA LYS A 47 -7.69 9.29 28.39
C LYS A 47 -6.81 8.02 28.54
N ASP A 48 -7.42 6.85 28.62
CA ASP A 48 -6.74 5.57 28.80
C ASP A 48 -6.43 4.89 27.44
N THR A 49 -6.99 5.39 26.33
CA THR A 49 -6.67 4.95 24.96
C THR A 49 -5.22 5.25 24.66
N LYS A 50 -4.48 4.25 24.20
CA LYS A 50 -3.05 4.36 23.85
C LYS A 50 -2.80 4.12 22.37
N GLN A 51 -3.50 3.16 21.79
CA GLN A 51 -3.32 2.72 20.41
C GLN A 51 -4.62 2.84 19.63
N THR A 52 -4.54 3.50 18.50
CA THR A 52 -5.62 3.56 17.55
C THR A 52 -5.10 3.23 16.15
N TYR A 53 -5.95 2.63 15.32
CA TYR A 53 -5.58 2.21 13.98
C TYR A 53 -6.63 2.68 12.99
N LEU A 54 -6.18 3.30 11.90
CA LEU A 54 -6.96 3.50 10.70
C LEU A 54 -6.51 2.46 9.66
N THR A 55 -7.38 1.51 9.37
CA THR A 55 -7.14 0.49 8.35
C THR A 55 -7.86 0.88 7.07
N ILE A 56 -7.13 1.06 5.99
CA ILE A 56 -7.68 1.44 4.69
C ILE A 56 -7.71 0.19 3.81
N ARG A 57 -8.92 -0.18 3.42
CA ARG A 57 -9.15 -1.35 2.59
C ARG A 57 -8.75 -1.07 1.15
N GLY A 58 -8.15 -2.07 0.50
CA GLY A 58 -8.00 -2.10 -0.95
C GLY A 58 -9.31 -2.38 -1.68
N SER A 59 -9.24 -2.61 -2.96
CA SER A 59 -10.40 -2.96 -3.80
C SER A 59 -11.07 -4.26 -3.34
N ASP A 60 -12.39 -4.34 -3.43
CA ASP A 60 -13.20 -5.46 -2.91
C ASP A 60 -12.97 -6.80 -3.63
N LYS A 61 -12.41 -6.75 -4.82
CA LYS A 61 -11.96 -7.93 -5.58
C LYS A 61 -10.74 -7.53 -6.40
N ALA A 62 -9.64 -8.23 -6.25
CA ALA A 62 -8.59 -8.27 -7.24
C ALA A 62 -9.15 -9.01 -8.48
N SER A 63 -9.92 -8.33 -9.31
CA SER A 63 -10.49 -8.86 -10.56
C SER A 63 -10.10 -7.93 -11.71
N ILE A 64 -10.14 -8.46 -12.94
CA ILE A 64 -9.93 -7.67 -14.16
C ILE A 64 -10.87 -6.45 -14.18
N ALA A 65 -12.11 -6.59 -13.71
CA ALA A 65 -13.06 -5.47 -13.64
C ALA A 65 -12.63 -4.39 -12.64
N THR A 66 -12.13 -4.77 -11.47
CA THR A 66 -11.60 -3.81 -10.48
C THR A 66 -10.24 -3.26 -10.87
N LEU A 67 -9.43 -4.04 -11.57
CA LEU A 67 -8.23 -3.52 -12.23
C LEU A 67 -8.60 -2.54 -13.35
N ASN A 68 -9.70 -2.78 -14.09
CA ASN A 68 -10.26 -1.87 -15.09
C ASN A 68 -10.78 -0.56 -14.47
N ASP A 69 -11.49 -0.62 -13.35
CA ASP A 69 -11.88 0.57 -12.59
C ASP A 69 -10.64 1.27 -12.04
N TRP A 70 -9.64 0.50 -11.67
CA TRP A 70 -8.34 0.95 -11.17
C TRP A 70 -7.49 1.62 -12.25
N ILE A 71 -7.41 1.02 -13.43
CA ILE A 71 -6.62 1.53 -14.54
C ILE A 71 -7.48 2.48 -15.40
N GLY A 72 -8.80 2.32 -15.48
CA GLY A 72 -9.70 3.23 -16.21
C GLY A 72 -9.92 4.57 -15.49
N ASN A 73 -10.11 4.54 -14.17
CA ASN A 73 -10.25 5.74 -13.32
C ASN A 73 -8.96 6.07 -12.55
N ASP A 74 -8.10 5.09 -12.29
CA ASP A 74 -6.82 5.22 -11.59
C ASP A 74 -5.60 4.84 -12.46
N ALA A 75 -5.78 4.50 -13.75
CA ALA A 75 -4.70 4.45 -14.73
C ALA A 75 -3.93 5.77 -14.77
N ASN A 76 -4.60 6.86 -14.47
CA ASN A 76 -3.96 8.12 -14.18
C ASN A 76 -2.94 8.02 -13.05
N PHE A 77 -3.13 7.18 -12.01
CA PHE A 77 -2.10 6.99 -10.99
C PHE A 77 -0.92 6.16 -11.53
N ALA A 78 -1.18 5.02 -12.14
CA ALA A 78 -0.13 4.14 -12.69
C ALA A 78 0.66 4.81 -13.82
N LEU A 79 -0.04 5.60 -14.67
CA LEU A 79 0.54 6.25 -15.84
C LEU A 79 0.97 7.70 -15.56
N THR A 80 0.23 8.45 -14.75
CA THR A 80 0.47 9.89 -14.51
C THR A 80 0.93 10.22 -13.10
N ASN A 81 1.01 9.22 -12.21
CA ASN A 81 1.35 9.43 -10.80
C ASN A 81 0.50 10.54 -10.14
N SER A 82 -0.81 10.51 -10.32
CA SER A 82 -1.73 11.53 -9.81
C SER A 82 -2.12 11.31 -8.34
N TYR A 83 -2.73 12.32 -7.72
CA TYR A 83 -3.33 12.23 -6.41
C TYR A 83 -4.65 11.46 -6.48
N ILE A 84 -4.72 10.31 -5.84
CA ILE A 84 -5.87 9.41 -5.87
C ILE A 84 -7.06 10.07 -5.15
N PRO A 85 -8.28 10.10 -5.74
CA PRO A 85 -9.45 10.71 -5.11
C PRO A 85 -9.75 10.16 -3.71
N GLN A 86 -9.62 8.85 -3.50
CA GLN A 86 -9.80 8.21 -2.21
C GLN A 86 -8.78 8.67 -1.15
N ALA A 87 -7.58 9.09 -1.57
CA ALA A 87 -6.57 9.63 -0.66
C ALA A 87 -6.99 10.99 -0.08
N LYS A 88 -7.79 11.79 -0.81
CA LYS A 88 -8.38 13.01 -0.26
C LYS A 88 -9.37 12.70 0.86
N LEU A 89 -10.21 11.68 0.69
CA LEU A 89 -11.14 11.22 1.71
C LEU A 89 -10.38 10.68 2.93
N ALA A 90 -9.37 9.84 2.71
CA ALA A 90 -8.52 9.32 3.78
C ALA A 90 -7.82 10.44 4.57
N ASN A 91 -7.33 11.49 3.89
CA ASN A 91 -6.73 12.65 4.55
C ASN A 91 -7.75 13.39 5.44
N GLN A 92 -9.00 13.57 4.98
CA GLN A 92 -10.06 14.14 5.81
C GLN A 92 -10.35 13.29 7.05
N VAL A 93 -10.36 11.96 6.90
CA VAL A 93 -10.51 11.03 8.03
C VAL A 93 -9.34 11.19 9.02
N LEU A 94 -8.09 11.22 8.53
CA LEU A 94 -6.91 11.43 9.38
C LEU A 94 -7.02 12.71 10.20
N VAL A 95 -7.33 13.85 9.56
CA VAL A 95 -7.48 15.14 10.23
C VAL A 95 -8.58 15.08 11.29
N SER A 96 -9.75 14.50 10.98
CA SER A 96 -10.85 14.36 11.92
C SER A 96 -10.49 13.46 13.12
N LYS A 97 -9.83 12.33 12.88
CA LYS A 97 -9.44 11.40 13.94
C LYS A 97 -8.34 11.99 14.82
N ILE A 98 -7.36 12.68 14.26
CA ILE A 98 -6.33 13.39 15.02
C ILE A 98 -6.96 14.45 15.92
N LYS A 99 -7.93 15.21 15.42
CA LYS A 99 -8.67 16.18 16.26
C LYS A 99 -9.36 15.48 17.43
N ALA A 100 -10.08 14.40 17.18
CA ALA A 100 -10.75 13.63 18.23
C ALA A 100 -9.75 13.05 19.26
N LEU A 101 -8.58 12.55 18.79
CA LEU A 101 -7.53 12.08 19.69
C LEU A 101 -6.98 13.18 20.58
N ASN A 102 -6.67 14.35 20.01
CA ASN A 102 -6.15 15.49 20.78
C ASN A 102 -7.13 15.95 21.88
N GLU A 103 -8.44 15.81 21.64
CA GLU A 103 -9.48 16.20 22.60
C GLU A 103 -9.75 15.12 23.67
N GLN A 104 -9.74 13.84 23.28
CA GLN A 104 -10.25 12.75 24.14
C GLN A 104 -9.18 11.78 24.62
N ALA A 105 -8.08 11.63 23.86
CA ALA A 105 -7.01 10.68 24.10
C ALA A 105 -5.64 11.29 23.71
N PRO A 106 -5.18 12.38 24.32
CA PRO A 106 -4.03 13.17 23.85
C PRO A 106 -2.69 12.42 23.86
N ASN A 107 -2.64 11.31 24.59
CA ASN A 107 -1.44 10.45 24.63
C ASN A 107 -1.48 9.30 23.62
N ALA A 108 -2.59 9.11 22.90
CA ALA A 108 -2.72 8.07 21.91
C ALA A 108 -2.04 8.45 20.60
N LYS A 109 -1.58 7.42 19.88
CA LYS A 109 -1.08 7.56 18.52
C LYS A 109 -2.09 6.96 17.52
N LEU A 110 -2.17 7.58 16.34
CA LEU A 110 -2.92 7.07 15.22
C LEU A 110 -1.99 6.29 14.30
N ASN A 111 -2.09 4.97 14.34
CA ASN A 111 -1.39 4.10 13.40
C ASN A 111 -2.25 3.91 12.14
N VAL A 112 -1.60 3.76 11.00
CA VAL A 112 -2.28 3.60 9.72
C VAL A 112 -1.80 2.33 9.03
N THR A 113 -2.70 1.58 8.44
CA THR A 113 -2.34 0.41 7.64
C THR A 113 -3.23 0.28 6.40
N GLY A 114 -2.72 -0.38 5.40
CA GLY A 114 -3.43 -0.65 4.16
C GLY A 114 -2.81 -1.82 3.39
N HIS A 115 -3.59 -2.38 2.50
CA HIS A 115 -3.18 -3.42 1.56
C HIS A 115 -3.62 -3.01 0.15
N SER A 116 -2.82 -3.34 -0.86
CA SER A 116 -3.17 -3.07 -2.26
C SER A 116 -3.41 -1.56 -2.52
N LEU A 117 -4.49 -1.17 -3.16
CA LEU A 117 -4.91 0.24 -3.34
C LEU A 117 -4.92 1.00 -2.01
N GLY A 118 -5.35 0.36 -0.92
CA GLY A 118 -5.37 0.97 0.40
C GLY A 118 -4.00 1.49 0.87
N THR A 119 -2.90 0.91 0.39
CA THR A 119 -1.54 1.40 0.68
C THR A 119 -1.26 2.73 0.01
N MET A 120 -1.62 2.86 -1.27
CA MET A 120 -1.39 4.10 -2.03
C MET A 120 -2.25 5.23 -1.48
N VAL A 121 -3.50 4.93 -1.16
CA VAL A 121 -4.44 5.85 -0.50
C VAL A 121 -3.89 6.30 0.85
N ALA A 122 -3.42 5.38 1.69
CA ALA A 122 -2.83 5.67 2.99
C ALA A 122 -1.55 6.51 2.86
N ALA A 123 -0.64 6.11 1.98
CA ALA A 123 0.63 6.78 1.78
C ALA A 123 0.45 8.24 1.33
N GLN A 124 -0.39 8.47 0.32
CA GLN A 124 -0.68 9.83 -0.16
C GLN A 124 -1.40 10.67 0.90
N ALA A 125 -2.36 10.09 1.63
CA ALA A 125 -3.10 10.81 2.67
C ALA A 125 -2.19 11.22 3.84
N VAL A 126 -1.31 10.33 4.28
CA VAL A 126 -0.35 10.58 5.37
C VAL A 126 0.71 11.60 4.94
N ALA A 127 1.25 11.47 3.73
CA ALA A 127 2.22 12.44 3.19
C ALA A 127 1.59 13.83 3.02
N LYS A 128 0.35 13.90 2.52
CA LYS A 128 -0.41 15.15 2.40
C LYS A 128 -0.65 15.79 3.77
N LEU A 129 -0.97 15.00 4.80
CA LEU A 129 -1.10 15.49 6.16
C LEU A 129 0.20 16.16 6.65
N TYR A 130 1.37 15.51 6.39
CA TYR A 130 2.65 16.12 6.73
C TYR A 130 2.89 17.44 6.00
N HIS A 131 2.58 17.50 4.71
CA HIS A 131 2.74 18.69 3.89
C HIS A 131 1.88 19.86 4.37
N ASP A 132 0.61 19.59 4.70
CA ASP A 132 -0.37 20.61 5.09
C ASP A 132 -0.26 21.02 6.57
N ASP A 133 -0.01 20.07 7.47
CA ASP A 133 0.06 20.28 8.92
C ASP A 133 1.08 19.32 9.57
N PRO A 134 2.39 19.67 9.54
CA PRO A 134 3.43 18.87 10.18
C PRO A 134 3.19 18.63 11.68
N LYS A 135 2.49 19.57 12.37
CA LYS A 135 2.19 19.43 13.79
C LYS A 135 1.14 18.35 14.03
N ALA A 136 0.07 18.32 13.25
CA ALA A 136 -0.93 17.26 13.31
C ALA A 136 -0.31 15.89 12.98
N PHE A 137 0.64 15.83 12.04
CA PHE A 137 1.38 14.62 11.69
C PHE A 137 2.16 14.01 12.87
N GLU A 138 2.54 14.78 13.91
CA GLU A 138 3.19 14.21 15.09
C GLU A 138 2.29 13.21 15.86
N THR A 139 0.97 13.29 15.70
CA THR A 139 0.00 12.33 16.26
C THR A 139 0.02 10.99 15.54
N ILE A 140 0.49 10.95 14.28
CA ILE A 140 0.70 9.70 13.56
C ILE A 140 1.77 8.88 14.29
N GLY A 141 1.46 7.62 14.58
CA GLY A 141 2.41 6.62 15.07
C GLY A 141 3.16 5.95 13.93
N GLU A 142 2.87 4.69 13.69
CA GLU A 142 3.44 3.90 12.59
C GLU A 142 2.46 3.79 11.44
N VAL A 143 3.01 3.76 10.23
CA VAL A 143 2.27 3.52 8.98
C VAL A 143 2.85 2.27 8.35
N VAL A 144 2.10 1.18 8.33
CA VAL A 144 2.55 -0.12 7.82
C VAL A 144 1.70 -0.52 6.62
N LEU A 145 2.33 -0.69 5.49
CA LEU A 145 1.68 -0.82 4.19
C LEU A 145 2.12 -2.13 3.50
N PHE A 146 1.14 -2.89 3.01
CA PHE A 146 1.36 -4.20 2.41
C PHE A 146 0.97 -4.21 0.92
N ASP A 147 1.88 -4.68 0.07
CA ASP A 147 1.66 -4.96 -1.35
C ASP A 147 1.12 -3.78 -2.16
N GLY A 148 1.75 -2.62 -1.98
CA GLY A 148 1.40 -1.38 -2.69
C GLY A 148 2.50 -0.81 -3.57
N ALA A 149 2.09 -0.06 -4.58
CA ALA A 149 2.96 0.63 -5.50
C ALA A 149 3.81 1.72 -4.81
N ASP A 150 4.91 2.12 -5.45
CA ASP A 150 5.66 3.31 -5.05
C ASP A 150 4.87 4.58 -5.41
N VAL A 151 4.72 5.46 -4.43
CA VAL A 151 4.01 6.75 -4.57
C VAL A 151 4.96 7.95 -4.68
N THR A 152 6.27 7.74 -4.66
CA THR A 152 7.28 8.82 -4.59
C THR A 152 7.06 9.88 -5.67
N GLN A 153 6.86 9.46 -6.93
CA GLN A 153 6.63 10.40 -8.02
C GLN A 153 5.29 11.12 -7.88
N SER A 154 4.24 10.45 -7.41
CA SER A 154 2.94 11.10 -7.19
C SER A 154 3.00 12.16 -6.11
N LEU A 155 3.80 11.96 -5.05
CA LEU A 155 4.03 12.96 -4.01
C LEU A 155 4.77 14.20 -4.55
N LYS A 156 5.76 14.01 -5.43
CA LYS A 156 6.41 15.11 -6.16
C LYS A 156 5.42 15.88 -7.02
N ASN A 157 4.55 15.17 -7.74
CA ASN A 157 3.50 15.78 -8.57
C ASN A 157 2.44 16.52 -7.73
N MET A 158 2.27 16.16 -6.46
CA MET A 158 1.44 16.87 -5.49
C MET A 158 2.14 18.14 -4.92
N GLY A 159 3.35 18.44 -5.34
CA GLY A 159 4.12 19.62 -4.92
C GLY A 159 5.03 19.41 -3.71
N MET A 160 5.18 18.17 -3.22
CA MET A 160 6.08 17.87 -2.12
C MET A 160 7.55 17.89 -2.56
N THR A 161 8.39 18.48 -1.75
CA THR A 161 9.85 18.43 -1.93
C THR A 161 10.44 17.09 -1.48
N ASP A 162 11.61 16.71 -1.98
CA ASP A 162 12.32 15.50 -1.54
C ASP A 162 12.57 15.49 -0.02
N LYS A 163 12.77 16.66 0.58
CA LYS A 163 12.94 16.79 2.03
C LYS A 163 11.67 16.45 2.80
N GLU A 164 10.52 16.90 2.33
CA GLU A 164 9.20 16.59 2.93
C GLU A 164 8.85 15.11 2.74
N ILE A 165 9.07 14.57 1.54
CA ILE A 165 8.85 13.15 1.23
C ILE A 165 9.69 12.28 2.17
N LYS A 166 10.98 12.59 2.32
CA LYS A 166 11.87 11.86 3.23
C LYS A 166 11.45 12.00 4.70
N ALA A 167 10.99 13.18 5.12
CA ALA A 167 10.57 13.42 6.50
C ALA A 167 9.26 12.69 6.83
N ALA A 168 8.25 12.75 5.97
CA ALA A 168 7.00 12.02 6.12
C ALA A 168 7.23 10.50 6.06
N GLY A 169 8.12 10.03 5.19
CA GLY A 169 8.48 8.64 5.00
C GLY A 169 9.11 7.96 6.22
N LYS A 170 9.66 8.72 7.19
CA LYS A 170 10.28 8.14 8.40
C LYS A 170 9.33 7.30 9.26
N LYS A 171 8.02 7.53 9.17
CA LYS A 171 7.00 6.77 9.90
C LYS A 171 6.36 5.68 9.04
N VAL A 172 6.80 5.52 7.80
CA VAL A 172 6.17 4.62 6.82
C VAL A 172 7.06 3.42 6.54
N THR A 173 6.51 2.24 6.67
CA THR A 173 7.14 0.97 6.34
C THR A 173 6.29 0.25 5.30
N TYR A 174 6.90 -0.13 4.18
CA TYR A 174 6.32 -1.00 3.17
C TYR A 174 6.85 -2.42 3.31
N TYR A 175 5.94 -3.38 3.22
CA TYR A 175 6.25 -4.78 2.94
C TYR A 175 5.73 -5.09 1.55
N VAL A 176 6.62 -5.46 0.62
CA VAL A 176 6.30 -5.63 -0.80
C VAL A 176 6.72 -7.00 -1.30
N ASN A 177 5.83 -7.69 -2.00
CA ASN A 177 6.13 -8.96 -2.61
C ASN A 177 6.84 -8.74 -3.97
N PRO A 178 8.06 -9.31 -4.18
CA PRO A 178 8.83 -9.09 -5.41
C PRO A 178 8.20 -9.69 -6.68
N PHE A 179 7.19 -10.54 -6.54
CA PHE A 179 6.45 -11.17 -7.64
C PHE A 179 5.05 -10.59 -7.84
N ASP A 180 4.67 -9.62 -7.02
CA ASP A 180 3.38 -8.94 -7.14
C ASP A 180 3.50 -7.71 -8.06
N LEU A 181 2.68 -7.69 -9.11
CA LEU A 181 2.67 -6.60 -10.10
C LEU A 181 2.29 -5.24 -9.47
N VAL A 182 1.38 -5.22 -8.49
CA VAL A 182 0.99 -3.98 -7.79
C VAL A 182 2.13 -3.49 -6.92
N SER A 183 2.74 -4.38 -6.14
CA SER A 183 3.90 -4.06 -5.31
C SER A 183 5.05 -3.45 -6.10
N MET A 184 5.28 -3.97 -7.31
CA MET A 184 6.41 -3.54 -8.16
C MET A 184 6.08 -2.37 -9.08
N LEU A 185 4.83 -1.91 -9.12
CA LEU A 185 4.42 -0.76 -9.93
C LEU A 185 5.16 0.51 -9.45
N ASN A 186 5.73 1.26 -10.39
CA ASN A 186 6.51 2.49 -10.19
C ASN A 186 7.81 2.32 -9.36
N ARG A 187 8.21 1.10 -8.96
CA ARG A 187 9.41 0.83 -8.15
C ARG A 187 10.70 0.68 -8.98
N THR A 188 10.95 1.59 -9.89
CA THR A 188 12.12 1.54 -10.79
C THR A 188 13.37 2.20 -10.23
N THR A 189 13.25 2.97 -9.15
CA THR A 189 14.37 3.58 -8.42
C THR A 189 14.87 2.65 -7.30
N PRO A 190 16.10 2.85 -6.79
CA PRO A 190 16.58 2.12 -5.61
C PRO A 190 15.59 2.23 -4.43
N TYR A 191 15.40 1.13 -3.69
CA TYR A 191 14.42 1.09 -2.60
C TYR A 191 14.67 2.16 -1.52
N GLU A 192 15.93 2.50 -1.27
CA GLU A 192 16.36 3.52 -0.31
C GLU A 192 16.04 4.98 -0.74
N GLU A 193 15.71 5.18 -2.01
CA GLU A 193 15.32 6.48 -2.57
C GLU A 193 13.80 6.67 -2.61
N GLN A 194 13.04 5.62 -2.34
CA GLN A 194 11.58 5.62 -2.40
C GLN A 194 10.96 6.17 -1.11
N PHE A 195 9.67 6.48 -1.18
CA PHE A 195 8.91 6.94 -0.02
C PHE A 195 8.78 5.85 1.04
N GLY A 196 9.23 6.14 2.25
CA GLY A 196 9.22 5.21 3.38
C GLY A 196 10.39 4.23 3.39
N THR A 197 10.36 3.30 4.32
CA THR A 197 11.29 2.16 4.39
C THR A 197 10.66 0.99 3.65
N VAL A 198 11.31 0.53 2.59
CA VAL A 198 10.80 -0.57 1.77
C VAL A 198 11.50 -1.88 2.14
N HIS A 199 10.71 -2.85 2.56
CA HIS A 199 11.13 -4.22 2.83
C HIS A 199 10.57 -5.14 1.75
N VAL A 200 11.45 -5.75 0.97
CA VAL A 200 11.07 -6.84 0.04
C VAL A 200 10.91 -8.11 0.88
N ILE A 201 9.73 -8.72 0.84
CA ILE A 201 9.43 -9.91 1.65
C ILE A 201 9.98 -11.18 1.00
N VAL A 202 10.14 -12.24 1.79
CA VAL A 202 10.35 -13.60 1.29
C VAL A 202 8.98 -14.25 1.11
N PRO A 203 8.51 -14.46 -0.14
CA PRO A 203 7.15 -14.93 -0.41
C PRO A 203 6.98 -16.41 -0.08
N LEU A 204 5.72 -16.83 0.10
CA LEU A 204 5.34 -18.25 0.23
C LEU A 204 5.29 -18.94 -1.14
N ASN A 205 5.00 -18.18 -2.20
CA ASN A 205 4.91 -18.68 -3.57
C ASN A 205 5.29 -17.62 -4.60
N PHE A 206 5.37 -18.01 -5.86
CA PHE A 206 5.78 -17.17 -7.00
C PHE A 206 4.65 -16.92 -8.00
N ASN A 207 3.40 -16.96 -7.55
CA ASN A 207 2.24 -16.79 -8.40
C ASN A 207 1.97 -15.31 -8.68
N THR A 208 2.28 -14.85 -9.89
CA THR A 208 2.11 -13.47 -10.32
C THR A 208 0.70 -13.14 -10.84
N THR A 209 -0.21 -14.12 -10.93
CA THR A 209 -1.56 -13.91 -11.45
C THR A 209 -2.51 -13.42 -10.37
N PHE A 210 -3.36 -12.42 -10.68
CA PHE A 210 -4.29 -11.80 -9.73
C PHE A 210 -5.54 -12.63 -9.39
N GLU A 211 -6.02 -13.42 -10.33
CA GLU A 211 -7.34 -14.06 -10.21
C GLU A 211 -7.29 -15.47 -9.63
N THR A 212 -6.11 -15.93 -9.26
CA THR A 212 -5.92 -17.26 -8.68
C THR A 212 -5.77 -17.16 -7.17
N LYS A 213 -6.28 -18.16 -6.48
CA LYS A 213 -6.03 -18.34 -5.05
C LYS A 213 -4.53 -18.45 -4.78
N ASN A 214 -4.07 -17.82 -3.70
CA ASN A 214 -2.66 -17.71 -3.32
C ASN A 214 -1.83 -16.92 -4.36
N SER A 215 -2.39 -15.85 -4.88
CA SER A 215 -1.66 -14.86 -5.67
C SER A 215 -0.58 -14.19 -4.81
N SER A 216 0.53 -13.81 -5.41
CA SER A 216 1.56 -12.98 -4.73
C SER A 216 1.03 -11.61 -4.26
N HIS A 217 -0.18 -11.23 -4.69
CA HIS A 217 -0.89 -10.04 -4.24
C HIS A 217 -1.83 -10.29 -3.04
N ASP A 218 -2.08 -11.54 -2.68
CA ASP A 218 -2.95 -11.85 -1.54
C ASP A 218 -2.26 -11.48 -0.23
N PHE A 219 -2.99 -10.82 0.67
CA PHE A 219 -2.46 -10.46 1.97
C PHE A 219 -2.03 -11.70 2.76
N GLY A 220 -0.78 -11.68 3.24
CA GLY A 220 -0.22 -12.77 4.03
C GLY A 220 0.57 -13.81 3.23
N GLU A 221 0.76 -13.64 1.92
CA GLU A 221 1.57 -14.52 1.07
C GLU A 221 3.09 -14.29 1.28
N PHE A 222 3.52 -14.27 2.55
CA PHE A 222 4.90 -14.11 2.96
C PHE A 222 5.28 -15.05 4.11
N GLN A 223 6.55 -15.42 4.17
CA GLN A 223 7.09 -16.18 5.30
C GLN A 223 7.19 -15.28 6.54
N ILE A 224 6.98 -15.86 7.70
CA ILE A 224 7.10 -15.16 8.99
C ILE A 224 8.26 -15.73 9.79
N ASN A 225 8.96 -14.87 10.51
CA ASN A 225 10.04 -15.25 11.41
C ASN A 225 9.50 -15.74 12.78
N ALA A 226 10.40 -16.15 13.66
CA ALA A 226 10.05 -16.64 15.01
C ALA A 226 9.33 -15.57 15.86
N GLN A 227 9.43 -14.28 15.52
CA GLN A 227 8.77 -13.16 16.19
C GLN A 227 7.39 -12.85 15.59
N GLY A 228 6.95 -13.59 14.56
CA GLY A 228 5.68 -13.38 13.88
C GLY A 228 5.68 -12.19 12.89
N LEU A 229 6.85 -11.69 12.51
CA LEU A 229 7.03 -10.61 11.54
C LEU A 229 7.34 -11.17 10.16
N PRO A 230 6.98 -10.45 9.06
CA PRO A 230 7.37 -10.84 7.72
C PRO A 230 8.90 -11.03 7.62
N MET A 231 9.33 -12.14 7.02
CA MET A 231 10.74 -12.33 6.68
C MET A 231 11.08 -11.41 5.50
N VAL A 232 12.17 -10.65 5.63
CA VAL A 232 12.59 -9.66 4.63
C VAL A 232 13.92 -10.07 4.00
N ALA A 233 14.00 -9.86 2.69
CA ALA A 233 15.22 -10.07 1.93
C ALA A 233 16.24 -8.95 2.20
N THR A 234 17.49 -9.31 2.27
CA THR A 234 18.63 -8.41 2.39
C THR A 234 19.73 -8.83 1.44
N LYS A 235 20.82 -8.06 1.35
CA LYS A 235 21.98 -8.42 0.53
C LYS A 235 22.64 -9.73 0.96
N ASP A 236 22.47 -10.10 2.24
CA ASP A 236 23.05 -11.31 2.84
C ASP A 236 22.05 -12.44 3.03
N PHE A 237 20.75 -12.16 2.85
CA PHE A 237 19.67 -13.13 3.04
C PHE A 237 18.64 -12.97 1.90
N HIS A 238 18.52 -13.98 1.07
CA HIS A 238 17.64 -13.99 -0.11
C HIS A 238 17.84 -12.78 -1.06
N PRO A 239 19.10 -12.44 -1.47
CA PRO A 239 19.36 -11.30 -2.35
C PRO A 239 18.65 -11.43 -3.70
N GLU A 240 18.35 -12.65 -4.16
CA GLU A 240 17.60 -12.93 -5.39
C GLU A 240 16.17 -12.34 -5.37
N MET A 241 15.58 -12.13 -4.19
CA MET A 241 14.27 -11.47 -4.08
C MET A 241 14.37 -9.97 -4.38
N LEU A 242 15.46 -9.32 -3.98
CA LEU A 242 15.71 -7.92 -4.30
C LEU A 242 15.89 -7.72 -5.80
N GLU A 243 16.62 -8.61 -6.44
CA GLU A 243 16.85 -8.60 -7.88
C GLU A 243 15.56 -8.90 -8.65
N ALA A 244 14.80 -9.92 -8.25
CA ALA A 244 13.53 -10.27 -8.87
C ALA A 244 12.55 -9.10 -8.86
N GLY A 245 12.38 -8.43 -7.72
CA GLY A 245 11.50 -7.26 -7.62
C GLY A 245 11.95 -6.11 -8.53
N THR A 246 13.25 -5.82 -8.55
CA THR A 246 13.82 -4.78 -9.42
C THR A 246 13.59 -5.11 -10.91
N ASN A 247 13.78 -6.37 -11.31
CA ASN A 247 13.59 -6.80 -12.70
C ASN A 247 12.12 -6.75 -13.09
N LEU A 248 11.20 -7.18 -12.21
CA LEU A 248 9.76 -7.08 -12.45
C LEU A 248 9.31 -5.61 -12.57
N ALA A 249 9.78 -4.72 -11.70
CA ALA A 249 9.46 -3.30 -11.78
C ALA A 249 9.88 -2.67 -13.11
N LYS A 250 11.10 -2.99 -13.59
CA LYS A 250 11.59 -2.54 -14.91
C LYS A 250 10.77 -3.13 -16.07
N LEU A 251 10.38 -4.41 -15.97
CA LEU A 251 9.55 -5.06 -16.97
C LEU A 251 8.18 -4.38 -17.09
N ILE A 252 7.53 -4.11 -15.97
CA ILE A 252 6.24 -3.39 -15.91
C ILE A 252 6.40 -2.00 -16.55
N GLN A 253 7.39 -1.22 -16.14
CA GLN A 253 7.62 0.12 -16.66
C GLN A 253 7.88 0.12 -18.18
N ASN A 254 8.70 -0.78 -18.68
CA ASN A 254 8.96 -0.92 -20.11
C ASN A 254 7.69 -1.29 -20.90
N THR A 255 6.81 -2.09 -20.30
CA THR A 255 5.53 -2.46 -20.90
C THR A 255 4.60 -1.25 -20.97
N ILE A 256 4.53 -0.45 -19.90
CA ILE A 256 3.73 0.78 -19.84
C ILE A 256 4.21 1.76 -20.90
N ILE A 257 5.52 2.03 -20.98
CA ILE A 257 6.12 2.95 -21.97
C ILE A 257 5.81 2.50 -23.39
N LYS A 258 5.95 1.19 -23.69
CA LYS A 258 5.59 0.66 -25.01
C LYS A 258 4.11 0.82 -25.32
N ALA A 259 3.25 0.56 -24.35
CA ALA A 259 1.81 0.71 -24.47
C ALA A 259 1.40 2.16 -24.72
N GLU A 260 2.04 3.13 -24.04
CA GLU A 260 1.84 4.58 -24.30
C GLU A 260 2.21 4.97 -25.73
N GLY A 261 3.34 4.43 -26.25
CA GLY A 261 3.76 4.63 -27.65
C GLY A 261 2.82 3.98 -28.68
N MET A 262 1.97 3.05 -28.26
CA MET A 262 0.98 2.32 -29.06
C MET A 262 -0.46 2.78 -28.80
N LEU A 263 -0.69 3.83 -27.99
CA LEU A 263 -2.00 4.42 -27.75
C LEU A 263 -2.64 4.86 -29.07
N GLY A 264 -3.74 4.17 -29.40
CA GLY A 264 -4.41 4.24 -30.70
C GLY A 264 -4.37 2.92 -31.48
N VAL A 265 -3.51 1.95 -31.08
CA VAL A 265 -3.41 0.61 -31.67
C VAL A 265 -3.85 -0.48 -30.69
N ILE A 266 -3.59 -0.29 -29.39
CA ILE A 266 -3.98 -1.24 -28.32
C ILE A 266 -4.84 -0.49 -27.30
N SER A 267 -6.00 -1.07 -26.94
CA SER A 267 -6.86 -0.47 -25.92
C SER A 267 -6.28 -0.64 -24.51
N ALA A 268 -6.62 0.27 -23.62
CA ALA A 268 -6.27 0.18 -22.19
C ALA A 268 -6.71 -1.16 -21.57
N GLU A 269 -7.90 -1.66 -21.99
CA GLU A 269 -8.42 -2.96 -21.55
C GLU A 269 -7.52 -4.13 -21.95
N THR A 270 -6.87 -4.08 -23.11
CA THR A 270 -5.92 -5.12 -23.55
C THR A 270 -4.67 -5.14 -22.69
N ILE A 271 -4.15 -3.96 -22.32
CA ILE A 271 -2.99 -3.83 -21.43
C ILE A 271 -3.32 -4.39 -20.05
N ILE A 272 -4.52 -4.08 -19.55
CA ILE A 272 -5.02 -4.55 -18.26
C ILE A 272 -5.20 -6.07 -18.27
N ALA A 273 -5.84 -6.60 -19.31
CA ALA A 273 -6.00 -8.05 -19.46
C ALA A 273 -4.65 -8.77 -19.52
N ALA A 274 -3.63 -8.14 -20.10
CA ALA A 274 -2.27 -8.68 -20.10
C ALA A 274 -1.63 -8.62 -18.71
N LEU A 275 -1.74 -7.49 -18.00
CA LEU A 275 -1.23 -7.34 -16.63
C LEU A 275 -1.91 -8.32 -15.67
N SER A 276 -3.21 -8.59 -15.82
CA SER A 276 -3.94 -9.54 -14.97
C SER A 276 -3.47 -10.99 -15.16
N LYS A 277 -2.91 -11.34 -16.31
CA LYS A 277 -2.29 -12.64 -16.56
C LYS A 277 -0.85 -12.74 -16.02
N GLY A 278 -0.38 -11.70 -15.33
CA GLY A 278 0.97 -11.64 -14.78
C GLY A 278 2.06 -11.60 -15.86
N ILE A 279 3.19 -12.23 -15.58
CA ILE A 279 4.35 -12.24 -16.51
C ILE A 279 3.98 -12.82 -17.87
N THR A 280 3.13 -13.84 -17.92
CA THR A 280 2.65 -14.44 -19.17
C THR A 280 1.94 -13.41 -20.05
N GLY A 281 1.07 -12.59 -19.48
CA GLY A 281 0.39 -11.51 -20.20
C GLY A 281 1.32 -10.42 -20.69
N LEU A 282 2.36 -10.08 -19.92
CA LEU A 282 3.38 -9.13 -20.37
C LEU A 282 4.17 -9.65 -21.56
N ILE A 283 4.47 -10.96 -21.59
CA ILE A 283 5.12 -11.62 -22.73
C ILE A 283 4.21 -11.61 -23.97
N GLU A 284 2.91 -11.87 -23.80
CA GLU A 284 1.91 -11.82 -24.88
C GLU A 284 1.81 -10.44 -25.54
N LEU A 285 2.13 -9.35 -24.81
CA LEU A 285 2.21 -7.99 -25.36
C LEU A 285 3.49 -7.74 -26.21
N GLY A 286 4.27 -8.78 -26.49
CA GLY A 286 5.43 -8.71 -27.39
C GLY A 286 6.71 -8.21 -26.73
N LEU A 287 6.85 -8.41 -25.43
CA LEU A 287 8.14 -8.21 -24.76
C LEU A 287 9.13 -9.31 -25.14
N PRO A 288 10.44 -8.99 -25.33
CA PRO A 288 11.46 -10.00 -25.56
C PRO A 288 11.48 -11.01 -24.41
N THR A 289 11.48 -12.30 -24.73
CA THR A 289 11.47 -13.40 -23.74
C THR A 289 12.74 -13.47 -22.89
N ASP A 290 13.81 -12.85 -23.31
CA ASP A 290 15.08 -12.72 -22.59
C ASP A 290 15.01 -11.73 -21.40
N GLN A 291 14.01 -10.86 -21.37
CA GLN A 291 13.74 -9.95 -20.24
C GLN A 291 12.77 -10.53 -19.18
N ALA A 292 12.20 -11.70 -19.45
CA ALA A 292 11.23 -12.38 -18.58
C ALA A 292 11.82 -13.57 -17.79
N LYS A 293 13.13 -13.81 -17.90
CA LYS A 293 13.86 -14.90 -17.21
C LYS A 293 14.56 -14.42 -15.97
#